data_557cde4a576725861f71ec3ecad1e62d
#
_entry.id   557cde4a576725861f71ec3ecad1e62d
#
_cell.length_a   1.000
_cell.length_b   1.000
_cell.length_c   1.000
_cell.angle_alpha   90.00
_cell.angle_beta   90.00
_cell.angle_gamma   90.00
#
_symmetry.space_group_name_H-M   'P 1'
#
loop_
_entity.id
_entity.type
_entity.pdbx_description
1 polymer ?
#
loop_
_entity_poly.entity_id
_entity_poly.type
_entity_poly.pdbx_seq_one_letter_code
_entity_poly.pdbx_strand_id
1 'polypeptide(L)'
;MNNYTGRCIGIITDVHSLLVPTIACLEDLKNKGITEIYSLGDNFGVGPSPKEVMDLLNKYNVKSIAGNSEDYIALGIAPFRSFFTHEKEESYLWTLSNLSSYEIGIIKLYPHFIDLTLGGKKIALCHFANDCRFDFDRFSTWTYQANYNNGKNAYKQFLYTNSQEQKLDMANKIKFLGENNEEAKGLISAMNEPLFNGNKVTDYDSILQGHVHFEMFEEGKNTSFYTLRAIGMAYGNDPIDTAS
;
A
#
# COMPACT_ATOMS: atom_id res chain seq x y z
N MET A 1 21.13 -22.95 10.10
CA MET A 1 19.68 -22.72 10.26
C MET A 1 19.47 -22.02 11.58
N ASN A 2 19.03 -20.78 11.56
CA ASN A 2 18.68 -20.08 12.80
C ASN A 2 17.38 -20.67 13.32
N ASN A 3 17.43 -21.40 14.42
CA ASN A 3 16.23 -21.90 15.09
C ASN A 3 15.54 -20.75 15.80
N TYR A 4 14.64 -20.06 15.10
CA TYR A 4 13.72 -19.12 15.74
C TYR A 4 12.75 -19.90 16.62
N THR A 5 12.82 -19.71 17.93
CA THR A 5 11.97 -20.41 18.92
C THR A 5 10.65 -19.68 19.19
N GLY A 6 10.31 -18.67 18.38
CA GLY A 6 9.10 -17.85 18.52
C GLY A 6 8.27 -17.78 17.23
N ARG A 7 7.11 -17.10 17.31
CA ARG A 7 6.29 -16.79 16.14
C ARG A 7 7.07 -15.83 15.22
N CYS A 8 7.31 -16.27 13.98
CA CYS A 8 7.90 -15.45 12.93
C CYS A 8 6.86 -15.14 11.87
N ILE A 9 6.89 -13.94 11.35
CA ILE A 9 6.05 -13.49 10.24
C ILE A 9 6.94 -13.07 9.06
N GLY A 10 6.45 -13.28 7.84
CA GLY A 10 7.03 -12.73 6.62
C GLY A 10 6.32 -11.44 6.26
N ILE A 11 7.07 -10.43 5.85
CA ILE A 11 6.50 -9.17 5.36
C ILE A 11 7.06 -8.90 3.97
N ILE A 12 6.17 -8.64 3.02
CA ILE A 12 6.50 -8.22 1.65
C ILE A 12 5.77 -6.92 1.33
N THR A 13 6.21 -6.19 0.33
CA THR A 13 5.58 -4.93 -0.08
C THR A 13 5.91 -4.57 -1.52
N ASP A 14 5.05 -3.75 -2.14
CA ASP A 14 5.29 -3.12 -3.44
C ASP A 14 5.72 -4.16 -4.50
N VAL A 15 4.90 -5.19 -4.65
CA VAL A 15 5.11 -6.31 -5.58
C VAL A 15 4.91 -5.89 -7.04
N HIS A 16 3.96 -4.98 -7.27
CA HIS A 16 3.70 -4.36 -8.57
C HIS A 16 3.55 -5.35 -9.74
N SER A 17 2.82 -6.46 -9.54
CA SER A 17 2.58 -7.48 -10.59
C SER A 17 3.86 -8.11 -11.16
N LEU A 18 4.97 -8.11 -10.43
CA LEU A 18 6.23 -8.73 -10.83
C LEU A 18 6.32 -10.16 -10.32
N LEU A 19 6.00 -11.11 -11.17
CA LEU A 19 5.86 -12.53 -10.82
C LEU A 19 7.17 -13.16 -10.33
N VAL A 20 8.26 -13.01 -11.08
CA VAL A 20 9.51 -13.73 -10.81
C VAL A 20 10.13 -13.38 -9.45
N PRO A 21 10.33 -12.10 -9.11
CA PRO A 21 10.87 -11.75 -7.79
C PRO A 21 9.90 -12.13 -6.65
N THR A 22 8.59 -12.09 -6.90
CA THR A 22 7.60 -12.51 -5.91
C THR A 22 7.67 -14.00 -5.63
N ILE A 23 7.83 -14.84 -6.65
CA ILE A 23 8.07 -16.29 -6.47
C ILE A 23 9.30 -16.50 -5.60
N ALA A 24 10.43 -15.88 -5.97
CA ALA A 24 11.69 -16.04 -5.25
C ALA A 24 11.56 -15.67 -3.77
N CYS A 25 10.90 -14.55 -3.47
CA CYS A 25 10.69 -14.09 -2.11
C CYS A 25 9.80 -15.05 -1.30
N LEU A 26 8.66 -15.47 -1.87
CA LEU A 26 7.73 -16.38 -1.17
C LEU A 26 8.31 -17.78 -0.98
N GLU A 27 9.10 -18.28 -1.92
CA GLU A 27 9.82 -19.55 -1.77
C GLU A 27 10.91 -19.46 -0.70
N ASP A 28 11.63 -18.36 -0.61
CA ASP A 28 12.61 -18.12 0.46
C ASP A 28 11.96 -18.11 1.83
N LEU A 29 10.85 -17.38 2.00
CA LEU A 29 10.06 -17.39 3.24
C LEU A 29 9.60 -18.81 3.61
N LYS A 30 9.07 -19.56 2.64
CA LYS A 30 8.66 -20.95 2.83
C LYS A 30 9.83 -21.85 3.24
N ASN A 31 10.99 -21.73 2.59
CA ASN A 31 12.19 -22.49 2.91
C ASN A 31 12.73 -22.18 4.31
N LYS A 32 12.46 -21.00 4.83
CA LYS A 32 12.75 -20.59 6.21
C LYS A 32 11.67 -21.05 7.20
N GLY A 33 10.63 -21.76 6.75
CA GLY A 33 9.53 -22.24 7.58
C GLY A 33 8.53 -21.15 7.99
N ILE A 34 8.55 -19.99 7.31
CA ILE A 34 7.64 -18.88 7.57
C ILE A 34 6.37 -19.10 6.74
N THR A 35 5.25 -19.26 7.42
CA THR A 35 3.95 -19.55 6.80
C THR A 35 2.92 -18.44 7.01
N GLU A 36 3.16 -17.55 7.95
CA GLU A 36 2.33 -16.37 8.18
C GLU A 36 2.96 -15.18 7.48
N ILE A 37 2.35 -14.76 6.36
CA ILE A 37 2.91 -13.76 5.46
C ILE A 37 1.92 -12.61 5.28
N TYR A 38 2.43 -11.38 5.34
CA TYR A 38 1.67 -10.17 5.09
C TYR A 38 2.27 -9.40 3.92
N SER A 39 1.40 -8.77 3.11
CA SER A 39 1.80 -7.77 2.12
C SER A 39 1.32 -6.39 2.56
N LEU A 40 2.22 -5.42 2.52
CA LEU A 40 1.92 -4.03 2.88
C LEU A 40 1.31 -3.22 1.72
N GLY A 41 0.73 -3.89 0.72
CA GLY A 41 0.05 -3.23 -0.40
C GLY A 41 0.93 -3.02 -1.63
N ASP A 42 0.33 -2.39 -2.62
CA ASP A 42 0.88 -2.22 -3.97
C ASP A 42 1.33 -3.55 -4.60
N ASN A 43 0.46 -4.56 -4.47
CA ASN A 43 0.69 -5.87 -5.07
C ASN A 43 0.50 -5.86 -6.59
N PHE A 44 -0.33 -4.97 -7.10
CA PHE A 44 -0.78 -4.91 -8.49
C PHE A 44 -0.35 -3.59 -9.17
N GLY A 45 -0.69 -3.48 -10.45
CA GLY A 45 -0.28 -2.36 -11.29
C GLY A 45 1.17 -2.48 -11.77
N VAL A 46 1.61 -1.60 -12.62
CA VAL A 46 2.97 -1.46 -13.18
C VAL A 46 3.46 -2.68 -13.96
N GLY A 47 3.62 -3.84 -13.34
CA GLY A 47 4.17 -5.05 -13.95
C GLY A 47 3.15 -5.85 -14.78
N PRO A 48 3.63 -6.85 -15.53
CA PRO A 48 2.84 -7.52 -16.58
C PRO A 48 1.95 -8.65 -16.10
N SER A 49 2.09 -9.14 -14.85
CA SER A 49 1.51 -10.42 -14.40
C SER A 49 0.56 -10.29 -13.22
N PRO A 50 -0.49 -9.44 -13.28
CA PRO A 50 -1.38 -9.21 -12.14
C PRO A 50 -2.15 -10.48 -11.74
N LYS A 51 -2.60 -11.28 -12.72
CA LYS A 51 -3.34 -12.52 -12.45
C LYS A 51 -2.49 -13.57 -11.77
N GLU A 52 -1.30 -13.80 -12.28
CA GLU A 52 -0.36 -14.79 -11.75
C GLU A 52 0.12 -14.40 -10.34
N VAL A 53 0.30 -13.10 -10.09
CA VAL A 53 0.62 -12.59 -8.76
C VAL A 53 -0.55 -12.80 -7.80
N MET A 54 -1.79 -12.52 -8.21
CA MET A 54 -2.98 -12.80 -7.42
C MET A 54 -3.06 -14.28 -7.03
N ASP A 55 -2.88 -15.18 -8.00
CA ASP A 55 -2.90 -16.63 -7.76
C ASP A 55 -1.79 -17.07 -6.81
N LEU A 56 -0.62 -16.45 -6.93
CA LEU A 56 0.53 -16.74 -6.09
C LEU A 56 0.31 -16.27 -4.65
N LEU A 57 -0.18 -15.04 -4.44
CA LEU A 57 -0.51 -14.52 -3.12
C LEU A 57 -1.58 -15.40 -2.42
N ASN A 58 -2.59 -15.81 -3.17
CA ASN A 58 -3.62 -16.73 -2.67
C ASN A 58 -3.03 -18.11 -2.31
N LYS A 59 -2.17 -18.68 -3.16
CA LYS A 59 -1.49 -19.97 -2.92
C LYS A 59 -0.69 -19.98 -1.62
N TYR A 60 -0.07 -18.87 -1.27
CA TYR A 60 0.74 -18.72 -0.05
C TYR A 60 -0.07 -18.14 1.12
N ASN A 61 -1.38 -17.95 0.98
CA ASN A 61 -2.26 -17.33 1.97
C ASN A 61 -1.73 -15.99 2.49
N VAL A 62 -1.19 -15.16 1.61
CA VAL A 62 -0.69 -13.83 1.96
C VAL A 62 -1.85 -12.94 2.39
N LYS A 63 -1.74 -12.37 3.58
CA LYS A 63 -2.69 -11.39 4.11
C LYS A 63 -2.29 -10.00 3.61
N SER A 64 -3.03 -9.48 2.63
CA SER A 64 -2.71 -8.21 2.00
C SER A 64 -3.47 -7.05 2.63
N ILE A 65 -2.81 -5.91 2.76
CA ILE A 65 -3.46 -4.62 2.93
C ILE A 65 -3.53 -3.89 1.59
N ALA A 66 -4.39 -2.88 1.50
CA ALA A 66 -4.48 -2.03 0.33
C ALA A 66 -3.40 -0.95 0.37
N GLY A 67 -2.66 -0.83 -0.73
CA GLY A 67 -1.89 0.36 -1.07
C GLY A 67 -2.67 1.26 -2.05
N ASN A 68 -2.02 2.29 -2.56
CA ASN A 68 -2.65 3.16 -3.55
C ASN A 68 -2.98 2.43 -4.86
N SER A 69 -2.22 1.42 -5.23
CA SER A 69 -2.48 0.61 -6.42
C SER A 69 -3.78 -0.18 -6.30
N GLU A 70 -4.03 -0.79 -5.15
CA GLU A 70 -5.30 -1.47 -4.87
C GLU A 70 -6.47 -0.50 -4.89
N ASP A 71 -6.30 0.71 -4.38
CA ASP A 71 -7.35 1.74 -4.42
C ASP A 71 -7.65 2.19 -5.86
N TYR A 72 -6.65 2.34 -6.73
CA TYR A 72 -6.87 2.63 -8.16
C TYR A 72 -7.66 1.51 -8.85
N ILE A 73 -7.39 0.26 -8.51
CA ILE A 73 -8.13 -0.90 -9.04
C ILE A 73 -9.54 -0.94 -8.47
N ALA A 74 -9.69 -0.72 -7.17
CA ALA A 74 -10.96 -0.82 -6.45
C ALA A 74 -11.96 0.26 -6.86
N LEU A 75 -11.49 1.49 -7.08
CA LEU A 75 -12.30 2.66 -7.41
C LEU A 75 -12.40 2.91 -8.92
N GLY A 76 -11.53 2.25 -9.71
CA GLY A 76 -11.37 2.50 -11.13
C GLY A 76 -10.41 3.67 -11.42
N ILE A 77 -9.91 3.73 -12.64
CA ILE A 77 -8.85 4.68 -13.05
C ILE A 77 -9.40 6.10 -13.25
N ALA A 78 -10.65 6.23 -13.66
CA ALA A 78 -11.23 7.52 -14.08
C ALA A 78 -11.03 8.64 -13.04
N PRO A 79 -11.22 8.43 -11.73
CA PRO A 79 -11.01 9.44 -10.71
C PRO A 79 -9.55 9.91 -10.57
N PHE A 80 -8.60 9.10 -11.04
CA PHE A 80 -7.16 9.31 -10.82
C PHE A 80 -6.42 9.78 -12.07
N ARG A 81 -7.11 9.91 -13.19
CA ARG A 81 -6.51 10.15 -14.51
C ARG A 81 -5.60 11.38 -14.56
N SER A 82 -5.94 12.43 -13.81
CA SER A 82 -5.12 13.66 -13.72
C SER A 82 -3.77 13.47 -13.00
N PHE A 83 -3.58 12.36 -12.29
CA PHE A 83 -2.34 12.02 -11.59
C PHE A 83 -1.51 10.96 -12.32
N PHE A 84 -2.02 10.45 -13.44
CA PHE A 84 -1.35 9.41 -14.18
C PHE A 84 -0.59 9.99 -15.37
N THR A 85 0.61 9.49 -15.61
CA THR A 85 1.20 9.55 -16.95
C THR A 85 0.46 8.58 -17.85
N HIS A 86 0.63 8.73 -19.17
CA HIS A 86 0.04 7.82 -20.12
C HIS A 86 0.43 6.36 -19.86
N GLU A 87 1.71 6.12 -19.60
CA GLU A 87 2.25 4.78 -19.32
C GLU A 87 1.66 4.20 -18.05
N LYS A 88 1.48 5.02 -17.01
CA LYS A 88 0.85 4.58 -15.76
C LYS A 88 -0.61 4.22 -16.00
N GLU A 89 -1.35 5.01 -16.75
CA GLU A 89 -2.74 4.71 -17.10
C GLU A 89 -2.84 3.40 -17.87
N GLU A 90 -2.02 3.19 -18.91
CA GLU A 90 -1.99 1.95 -19.70
C GLU A 90 -1.69 0.72 -18.82
N SER A 91 -0.75 0.84 -17.90
CA SER A 91 -0.39 -0.22 -16.96
C SER A 91 -1.57 -0.64 -16.08
N TYR A 92 -2.35 0.32 -15.57
CA TYR A 92 -3.53 0.00 -14.77
C TYR A 92 -4.70 -0.51 -15.60
N LEU A 93 -4.88 -0.04 -16.84
CA LEU A 93 -5.84 -0.60 -17.78
C LEU A 93 -5.49 -2.06 -18.11
N TRP A 94 -4.20 -2.36 -18.30
CA TRP A 94 -3.72 -3.74 -18.46
C TRP A 94 -4.07 -4.58 -17.22
N THR A 95 -3.75 -4.09 -16.03
CA THR A 95 -4.06 -4.77 -14.78
C THR A 95 -5.56 -5.09 -14.67
N LEU A 96 -6.42 -4.10 -14.90
CA LEU A 96 -7.87 -4.26 -14.86
C LEU A 96 -8.39 -5.25 -15.93
N SER A 97 -7.77 -5.30 -17.10
CA SER A 97 -8.17 -6.24 -18.17
C SER A 97 -7.77 -7.69 -17.89
N ASN A 98 -6.78 -7.90 -17.01
CA ASN A 98 -6.27 -9.23 -16.65
C ASN A 98 -6.78 -9.75 -15.30
N LEU A 99 -7.59 -8.97 -14.58
CA LEU A 99 -8.26 -9.39 -13.36
C LEU A 99 -9.76 -9.55 -13.60
N SER A 100 -10.33 -10.64 -13.11
CA SER A 100 -11.77 -10.87 -13.14
C SER A 100 -12.49 -9.93 -12.15
N SER A 101 -13.80 -9.73 -12.35
CA SER A 101 -14.64 -8.98 -11.41
C SER A 101 -14.61 -9.58 -10.00
N TYR A 102 -14.43 -10.90 -9.89
CA TYR A 102 -14.28 -11.57 -8.60
C TYR A 102 -12.98 -11.18 -7.90
N GLU A 103 -11.86 -11.15 -8.61
CA GLU A 103 -10.55 -10.77 -8.07
C GLU A 103 -10.52 -9.29 -7.69
N ILE A 104 -11.08 -8.42 -8.52
CA ILE A 104 -11.29 -7.02 -8.17
C ILE A 104 -12.16 -6.89 -6.91
N GLY A 105 -13.18 -7.75 -6.79
CA GLY A 105 -14.00 -7.85 -5.58
C GLY A 105 -13.19 -8.20 -4.33
N ILE A 106 -12.23 -9.12 -4.44
CA ILE A 106 -11.30 -9.47 -3.35
C ILE A 106 -10.41 -8.27 -2.98
N ILE A 107 -9.83 -7.60 -3.98
CA ILE A 107 -8.97 -6.42 -3.75
C ILE A 107 -9.73 -5.32 -2.99
N LYS A 108 -11.00 -5.11 -3.31
CA LYS A 108 -11.86 -4.15 -2.59
C LYS A 108 -12.03 -4.46 -1.10
N LEU A 109 -11.76 -5.69 -0.68
CA LEU A 109 -11.87 -6.14 0.70
C LEU A 109 -10.57 -5.96 1.51
N TYR A 110 -9.47 -5.65 0.86
CA TYR A 110 -8.22 -5.47 1.57
C TYR A 110 -8.33 -4.31 2.56
N PRO A 111 -7.97 -4.51 3.85
CA PRO A 111 -7.88 -3.43 4.80
C PRO A 111 -6.69 -2.52 4.46
N HIS A 112 -6.72 -1.26 4.88
CA HIS A 112 -5.56 -0.38 4.73
C HIS A 112 -4.57 -0.48 5.90
N PHE A 113 -4.95 -1.25 6.93
CA PHE A 113 -4.21 -1.30 8.17
C PHE A 113 -4.44 -2.63 8.89
N ILE A 114 -3.39 -3.18 9.48
CA ILE A 114 -3.47 -4.36 10.34
C ILE A 114 -2.70 -4.10 11.63
N ASP A 115 -3.37 -4.35 12.76
CA ASP A 115 -2.75 -4.43 14.09
C ASP A 115 -2.21 -5.83 14.35
N LEU A 116 -0.96 -5.91 14.78
CA LEU A 116 -0.34 -7.15 15.23
C LEU A 116 0.23 -7.01 16.65
N THR A 117 0.23 -8.12 17.37
CA THR A 117 1.05 -8.28 18.56
C THR A 117 2.04 -9.41 18.32
N LEU A 118 3.33 -9.11 18.40
CA LEU A 118 4.41 -10.06 18.21
C LEU A 118 5.45 -9.86 19.30
N GLY A 119 5.75 -10.92 20.04
CA GLY A 119 6.70 -10.85 21.15
C GLY A 119 6.32 -9.83 22.24
N GLY A 120 5.04 -9.60 22.46
CA GLY A 120 4.55 -8.60 23.41
C GLY A 120 4.61 -7.14 22.89
N LYS A 121 5.06 -6.94 21.66
CA LYS A 121 5.14 -5.64 21.01
C LYS A 121 3.93 -5.41 20.11
N LYS A 122 3.36 -4.20 20.18
CA LYS A 122 2.26 -3.78 19.31
C LYS A 122 2.82 -3.19 18.02
N ILE A 123 2.47 -3.80 16.89
CA ILE A 123 3.01 -3.49 15.58
C ILE A 123 1.87 -3.06 14.66
N ALA A 124 2.06 -1.94 13.97
CA ALA A 124 1.19 -1.50 12.89
C ALA A 124 1.75 -1.93 11.54
N LEU A 125 0.91 -2.54 10.70
CA LEU A 125 1.19 -2.76 9.29
C LEU A 125 0.33 -1.80 8.48
N CYS A 126 0.94 -0.99 7.62
CA CYS A 126 0.27 -0.06 6.72
C CYS A 126 1.07 0.10 5.43
N HIS A 127 0.42 0.60 4.36
CA HIS A 127 1.15 0.85 3.12
C HIS A 127 2.02 2.10 3.26
N PHE A 128 1.46 3.17 3.79
CA PHE A 128 2.19 4.42 3.99
C PHE A 128 1.81 5.08 5.31
N ALA A 129 2.82 5.25 6.17
CA ALA A 129 2.69 5.98 7.43
C ALA A 129 3.56 7.24 7.39
N ASN A 130 3.07 8.36 7.89
CA ASN A 130 3.86 9.58 8.07
C ASN A 130 4.07 9.85 9.54
N ASP A 131 5.30 10.01 9.86
CA ASP A 131 5.72 10.74 11.05
C ASP A 131 6.38 12.05 10.61
N CYS A 132 6.08 13.13 11.30
CA CYS A 132 6.66 14.45 11.07
C CYS A 132 8.21 14.49 11.17
N ARG A 133 8.84 13.41 11.59
CA ARG A 133 10.29 13.21 11.61
C ARG A 133 10.89 12.88 10.24
N PHE A 134 10.09 12.37 9.32
CA PHE A 134 10.50 12.13 7.95
C PHE A 134 10.33 13.41 7.15
N ASP A 135 11.39 13.90 6.54
CA ASP A 135 11.34 15.04 5.61
C ASP A 135 10.69 14.58 4.30
N PHE A 136 9.38 14.40 4.34
CA PHE A 136 8.57 14.06 3.17
C PHE A 136 8.16 15.28 2.34
N ASP A 137 8.70 16.46 2.59
CA ASP A 137 8.44 17.67 1.79
C ASP A 137 8.74 17.48 0.30
N ARG A 138 9.52 16.45 -0.05
CA ARG A 138 9.71 16.05 -1.46
C ARG A 138 8.43 15.58 -2.13
N PHE A 139 7.44 15.15 -1.37
CA PHE A 139 6.20 14.58 -1.89
C PHE A 139 4.96 15.45 -1.59
N SER A 140 5.08 16.49 -0.77
CA SER A 140 3.98 17.36 -0.35
C SER A 140 4.00 18.73 -1.01
N THR A 141 4.15 18.81 -2.33
CA THR A 141 4.04 20.10 -3.07
C THR A 141 2.61 20.59 -3.27
N TRP A 142 1.65 20.13 -2.46
CA TRP A 142 0.24 20.43 -2.65
C TRP A 142 -0.21 21.61 -1.81
N THR A 143 -0.50 22.73 -2.44
CA THR A 143 -1.23 23.86 -1.83
C THR A 143 -2.70 23.47 -1.70
N TYR A 144 -3.19 23.32 -0.47
CA TYR A 144 -4.55 22.86 -0.20
C TYR A 144 -5.55 24.01 -0.18
N GLN A 145 -6.57 23.92 -1.03
CA GLN A 145 -7.80 24.69 -0.88
C GLN A 145 -8.74 23.99 0.12
N ALA A 146 -9.72 24.73 0.66
CA ALA A 146 -10.62 24.19 1.69
C ALA A 146 -11.34 22.91 1.25
N ASN A 147 -11.84 22.84 0.01
CA ASN A 147 -12.53 21.66 -0.51
C ASN A 147 -11.61 20.45 -0.66
N TYR A 148 -10.36 20.69 -1.05
CA TYR A 148 -9.34 19.66 -1.12
C TYR A 148 -9.08 19.04 0.27
N ASN A 149 -8.92 19.88 1.29
CA ASN A 149 -8.75 19.41 2.67
C ASN A 149 -9.97 18.65 3.19
N ASN A 150 -11.20 19.04 2.81
CA ASN A 150 -12.41 18.32 3.17
C ASN A 150 -12.44 16.93 2.57
N GLY A 151 -12.11 16.78 1.28
CA GLY A 151 -12.01 15.50 0.61
C GLY A 151 -10.97 14.59 1.25
N LYS A 152 -9.80 15.13 1.54
CA LYS A 152 -8.71 14.47 2.22
C LYS A 152 -9.08 13.97 3.62
N ASN A 153 -9.76 14.79 4.41
CA ASN A 153 -10.22 14.39 5.74
C ASN A 153 -11.29 13.30 5.68
N ALA A 154 -12.20 13.35 4.70
CA ALA A 154 -13.19 12.31 4.48
C ALA A 154 -12.53 10.97 4.13
N TYR A 155 -11.51 10.98 3.27
CA TYR A 155 -10.75 9.77 2.93
C TYR A 155 -9.98 9.21 4.13
N LYS A 156 -9.33 10.04 4.93
CA LYS A 156 -8.66 9.59 6.16
C LYS A 156 -9.64 8.92 7.12
N GLN A 157 -10.82 9.50 7.32
CA GLN A 157 -11.84 8.89 8.15
C GLN A 157 -12.25 7.50 7.62
N PHE A 158 -12.37 7.37 6.31
CA PHE A 158 -12.64 6.10 5.65
C PHE A 158 -11.55 5.05 5.92
N LEU A 159 -10.28 5.40 5.80
CA LEU A 159 -9.16 4.48 6.06
C LEU A 159 -9.20 3.87 7.46
N TYR A 160 -9.65 4.63 8.45
CA TYR A 160 -9.77 4.14 9.83
C TYR A 160 -10.96 3.21 10.05
N THR A 161 -11.97 3.26 9.23
CA THR A 161 -13.20 2.47 9.42
C THR A 161 -13.23 1.18 8.62
N ASN A 162 -12.40 1.05 7.58
CA ASN A 162 -12.30 -0.13 6.70
C ASN A 162 -13.65 -0.66 6.17
N SER A 163 -14.67 0.17 6.10
CA SER A 163 -16.01 -0.23 5.70
C SER A 163 -16.15 -0.25 4.18
N GLN A 164 -16.64 -1.37 3.64
CA GLN A 164 -16.92 -1.49 2.20
C GLN A 164 -17.98 -0.51 1.71
N GLU A 165 -18.99 -0.28 2.52
CA GLU A 165 -20.05 0.68 2.21
C GLU A 165 -19.46 2.08 2.01
N GLN A 166 -18.56 2.49 2.90
CA GLN A 166 -17.86 3.76 2.79
C GLN A 166 -16.92 3.82 1.58
N LYS A 167 -16.29 2.71 1.18
CA LYS A 167 -15.50 2.64 -0.07
C LYS A 167 -16.38 2.93 -1.28
N LEU A 168 -17.54 2.31 -1.33
CA LEU A 168 -18.49 2.52 -2.41
C LEU A 168 -19.01 3.96 -2.44
N ASP A 169 -19.35 4.50 -1.29
CA ASP A 169 -19.79 5.90 -1.15
C ASP A 169 -18.72 6.88 -1.58
N MET A 170 -17.48 6.63 -1.22
CA MET A 170 -16.33 7.43 -1.65
C MET A 170 -16.15 7.41 -3.17
N ALA A 171 -16.16 6.21 -3.76
CA ALA A 171 -16.06 6.04 -5.21
C ALA A 171 -17.19 6.76 -5.95
N ASN A 172 -18.42 6.62 -5.45
CA ASN A 172 -19.59 7.31 -5.99
C ASN A 172 -19.47 8.83 -5.85
N LYS A 173 -18.96 9.32 -4.73
CA LYS A 173 -18.74 10.74 -4.48
C LYS A 173 -17.69 11.32 -5.43
N ILE A 174 -16.55 10.66 -5.61
CA ILE A 174 -15.51 11.08 -6.56
C ILE A 174 -16.09 11.12 -7.99
N LYS A 175 -16.81 10.07 -8.38
CA LYS A 175 -17.45 9.99 -9.69
C LYS A 175 -18.51 11.08 -9.90
N PHE A 176 -19.29 11.41 -8.88
CA PHE A 176 -20.32 12.45 -8.92
C PHE A 176 -19.69 13.85 -9.03
N LEU A 177 -18.64 14.13 -8.26
CA LEU A 177 -17.97 15.42 -8.25
C LEU A 177 -17.18 15.71 -9.53
N GLY A 178 -16.64 14.65 -10.17
CA GLY A 178 -15.78 14.75 -11.33
C GLY A 178 -14.33 15.12 -11.00
N GLU A 179 -13.41 14.77 -11.91
CA GLU A 179 -11.95 14.87 -11.73
C GLU A 179 -11.42 16.29 -11.45
N ASN A 180 -12.09 17.29 -11.96
CA ASN A 180 -11.68 18.70 -11.81
C ASN A 180 -12.18 19.34 -10.51
N ASN A 181 -13.00 18.65 -9.74
CA ASN A 181 -13.53 19.16 -8.48
C ASN A 181 -12.46 19.09 -7.38
N GLU A 182 -12.28 20.18 -6.63
CA GLU A 182 -11.23 20.28 -5.60
C GLU A 182 -11.43 19.29 -4.44
N GLU A 183 -12.68 18.97 -4.09
CA GLU A 183 -12.97 17.95 -3.07
C GLU A 183 -12.59 16.55 -3.58
N ALA A 184 -12.91 16.22 -4.84
CA ALA A 184 -12.50 14.98 -5.47
C ALA A 184 -10.97 14.85 -5.53
N LYS A 185 -10.26 15.91 -5.92
CA LYS A 185 -8.79 15.97 -5.87
C LYS A 185 -8.25 15.75 -4.46
N GLY A 186 -8.91 16.31 -3.44
CA GLY A 186 -8.56 16.09 -2.05
C GLY A 186 -8.71 14.63 -1.61
N LEU A 187 -9.81 13.98 -2.00
CA LEU A 187 -10.05 12.56 -1.76
C LEU A 187 -8.96 11.69 -2.40
N ILE A 188 -8.66 11.95 -3.67
CA ILE A 188 -7.65 11.22 -4.43
C ILE A 188 -6.25 11.41 -3.85
N SER A 189 -5.90 12.65 -3.52
CA SER A 189 -4.58 12.95 -2.95
C SER A 189 -4.36 12.30 -1.59
N ALA A 190 -5.43 12.19 -0.79
CA ALA A 190 -5.37 11.54 0.51
C ALA A 190 -4.94 10.07 0.44
N MET A 191 -5.11 9.41 -0.71
CA MET A 191 -4.62 8.04 -0.94
C MET A 191 -3.08 7.96 -0.93
N ASN A 192 -2.41 9.05 -1.27
CA ASN A 192 -0.95 9.14 -1.28
C ASN A 192 -0.40 9.78 0.00
N GLU A 193 -1.25 9.98 1.01
CA GLU A 193 -0.83 10.57 2.25
C GLU A 193 -0.71 9.56 3.38
N PRO A 194 0.17 9.91 4.31
CA PRO A 194 0.44 9.05 5.44
C PRO A 194 -0.76 8.81 6.34
N LEU A 195 -0.91 7.57 6.75
CA LEU A 195 -2.00 7.09 7.58
C LEU A 195 -1.98 7.72 8.99
N PHE A 196 -0.81 8.06 9.49
CA PHE A 196 -0.62 8.59 10.84
C PHE A 196 -0.22 10.06 10.80
N ASN A 197 -1.03 10.92 11.41
CA ASN A 197 -0.80 12.34 11.64
C ASN A 197 -0.49 12.56 13.12
N GLY A 198 0.72 12.32 13.55
CA GLY A 198 1.23 12.78 14.83
C GLY A 198 0.66 12.16 16.12
N ASN A 199 -0.64 11.91 16.24
CA ASN A 199 -1.24 11.57 17.54
C ASN A 199 -1.53 10.07 17.78
N LYS A 200 -1.52 9.21 16.75
CA LYS A 200 -1.78 7.77 16.90
C LYS A 200 -0.55 6.88 16.74
N VAL A 201 0.54 7.44 16.28
CA VAL A 201 1.82 6.75 16.10
C VAL A 201 2.36 6.21 17.43
N THR A 202 2.11 6.91 18.52
CA THR A 202 2.61 6.57 19.87
C THR A 202 1.94 5.34 20.48
N ASP A 203 0.86 4.84 19.89
CA ASP A 203 0.17 3.64 20.38
C ASP A 203 0.85 2.34 19.97
N TYR A 204 1.89 2.42 19.13
CA TYR A 204 2.61 1.28 18.58
C TYR A 204 4.08 1.30 18.99
N ASP A 205 4.62 0.13 19.28
CA ASP A 205 6.07 -0.07 19.47
C ASP A 205 6.80 0.02 18.12
N SER A 206 6.15 -0.44 17.03
CA SER A 206 6.73 -0.41 15.69
C SER A 206 5.67 -0.20 14.62
N ILE A 207 6.05 0.50 13.55
CA ILE A 207 5.26 0.68 12.33
C ILE A 207 6.07 0.16 11.16
N LEU A 208 5.48 -0.73 10.37
CA LEU A 208 6.07 -1.27 9.15
C LEU A 208 5.28 -0.77 7.95
N GLN A 209 5.98 -0.18 6.99
CA GLN A 209 5.39 0.39 5.78
C GLN A 209 6.17 0.05 4.51
N GLY A 210 5.52 0.25 3.34
CA GLY A 210 6.10 0.19 2.00
C GLY A 210 6.11 1.56 1.31
N HIS A 211 5.55 1.63 0.10
CA HIS A 211 5.22 2.83 -0.69
C HIS A 211 6.41 3.59 -1.30
N VAL A 212 7.46 3.84 -0.55
CA VAL A 212 8.60 4.66 -1.01
C VAL A 212 9.70 3.84 -1.71
N HIS A 213 9.56 2.52 -1.76
CA HIS A 213 10.38 1.55 -2.49
C HIS A 213 11.84 1.40 -2.02
N PHE A 214 12.28 2.15 -1.04
CA PHE A 214 13.63 2.02 -0.47
C PHE A 214 13.56 1.68 1.02
N GLU A 215 14.60 1.02 1.50
CA GLU A 215 14.68 0.62 2.90
C GLU A 215 15.07 1.81 3.79
N MET A 216 14.31 2.00 4.86
CA MET A 216 14.63 2.97 5.90
C MET A 216 14.29 2.42 7.28
N PHE A 217 15.11 2.75 8.25
CA PHE A 217 14.83 2.53 9.66
C PHE A 217 15.04 3.82 10.45
N GLU A 218 14.06 4.15 11.28
CA GLU A 218 14.15 5.25 12.21
C GLU A 218 13.69 4.80 13.60
N GLU A 219 14.55 4.96 14.59
CA GLU A 219 14.23 4.70 15.98
C GLU A 219 13.71 5.98 16.62
N GLY A 220 12.43 5.98 16.95
CA GLY A 220 11.80 7.05 17.70
C GLY A 220 11.83 6.79 19.20
N LYS A 221 11.48 7.80 19.99
CA LYS A 221 11.46 7.70 21.45
C LYS A 221 10.53 6.59 21.96
N ASN A 222 9.38 6.40 21.32
CA ASN A 222 8.35 5.45 21.73
C ASN A 222 7.96 4.46 20.62
N THR A 223 8.25 4.78 19.37
CA THR A 223 7.83 4.02 18.21
C THR A 223 8.97 3.94 17.21
N SER A 224 9.27 2.76 16.69
CA SER A 224 10.25 2.57 15.61
C SER A 224 9.56 2.43 14.28
N PHE A 225 10.11 3.04 13.23
CA PHE A 225 9.60 2.98 11.86
C PHE A 225 10.50 2.14 10.98
N TYR A 226 9.89 1.23 10.25
CA TYR A 226 10.55 0.38 9.27
C TYR A 226 9.86 0.59 7.92
N THR A 227 10.58 1.17 6.99
CA THR A 227 10.16 1.19 5.59
C THR A 227 10.85 0.05 4.88
N LEU A 228 10.07 -0.81 4.26
CA LEU A 228 10.59 -1.99 3.59
C LEU A 228 10.91 -1.68 2.14
N ARG A 229 11.98 -2.31 1.64
CA ARG A 229 12.33 -2.25 0.23
C ARG A 229 11.26 -2.97 -0.61
N ALA A 230 10.88 -2.37 -1.73
CA ALA A 230 9.95 -2.95 -2.68
C ALA A 230 10.51 -4.27 -3.26
N ILE A 231 9.62 -5.25 -3.46
CA ILE A 231 9.92 -6.41 -4.30
C ILE A 231 9.93 -5.99 -5.77
N GLY A 232 9.04 -5.06 -6.12
CA GLY A 232 8.91 -4.49 -7.44
C GLY A 232 9.99 -3.47 -7.78
N MET A 233 9.82 -2.83 -8.93
CA MET A 233 10.77 -1.83 -9.45
C MET A 233 10.80 -0.59 -8.56
N ALA A 234 12.00 -0.08 -8.28
CA ALA A 234 12.17 1.27 -7.78
C ALA A 234 11.79 2.27 -8.89
N TYR A 235 11.00 3.29 -8.55
CA TYR A 235 10.81 4.44 -9.44
C TYR A 235 12.04 5.34 -9.36
N GLY A 236 12.71 5.54 -10.48
CA GLY A 236 13.86 6.44 -10.59
C GLY A 236 15.09 5.77 -11.19
N ASN A 237 16.07 6.59 -11.49
CA ASN A 237 17.36 6.16 -12.12
C ASN A 237 18.29 5.42 -11.14
N ASP A 238 17.79 4.86 -10.06
CA ASP A 238 18.61 4.02 -9.22
C ASP A 238 18.93 2.74 -9.99
N PRO A 239 20.19 2.46 -10.24
CA PRO A 239 20.58 1.20 -10.83
C PRO A 239 20.06 0.10 -9.90
N ILE A 240 19.40 -0.88 -10.49
CA ILE A 240 19.08 -2.14 -9.79
C ILE A 240 20.41 -2.62 -9.25
N ASP A 241 20.60 -2.48 -7.95
CA ASP A 241 21.79 -2.99 -7.30
C ASP A 241 21.67 -4.52 -7.32
N THR A 242 22.23 -5.12 -8.38
CA THR A 242 22.30 -6.56 -8.56
C THR A 242 23.42 -7.17 -7.71
N ALA A 243 23.83 -6.47 -6.68
CA ALA A 243 24.92 -6.91 -5.81
C ALA A 243 24.41 -7.56 -4.54
N SER A 244 24.66 -8.85 -4.46
CA SER A 244 24.79 -9.80 -3.38
C SER A 244 23.56 -10.55 -2.94
#